data_d068c4b88c1ad0cb307f5e108d2036a5
#
_entry.id   d068c4b88c1ad0cb307f5e108d2036a5
#
_cell.length_a   1.000
_cell.length_b   1.000
_cell.length_c   1.000
_cell.angle_alpha   90.00
_cell.angle_beta   90.00
_cell.angle_gamma   90.00
#
_symmetry.space_group_name_H-M   'P 1'
#
loop_
_entity.id
_entity.type
_entity.pdbx_description
1 polymer ?
#
loop_
_entity_poly.entity_id
_entity_poly.type
_entity_poly.pdbx_seq_one_letter_code
_entity_poly.pdbx_strand_id
1 'polypeptide(L)'
;MRDNSYFSQFDDKVDEEFNKAVEEAEKENGEKKFEELPDGKYEVVISDMIIKKSKKDEWMLQVTFKVIQGQYEKRLAWAYFLLRPQNVHFANVFLRSLESGIEVKYHTQKQYAELIDNILITITGSKEYGLEIKTNDKGFRNYKIIKVFDVKQDDEIPFT
;
A
#
# COMPACT_ATOMS: atom_id res chain seq x y z
N MET A 1 16.10 -3.17 2.72
CA MET A 1 15.30 -4.39 2.71
C MET A 1 15.08 -4.90 4.12
N ARG A 2 13.88 -5.24 4.45
CA ARG A 2 13.57 -5.74 5.78
C ARG A 2 13.96 -7.22 5.87
N ASP A 3 14.72 -7.58 6.90
CA ASP A 3 15.15 -8.97 7.07
C ASP A 3 14.33 -9.65 8.15
N ASN A 4 14.66 -10.91 8.41
CA ASN A 4 13.92 -11.69 9.40
C ASN A 4 14.04 -11.11 10.82
N SER A 5 15.13 -10.41 11.11
CA SER A 5 15.30 -9.81 12.43
C SER A 5 14.37 -8.61 12.62
N TYR A 6 14.02 -7.91 11.53
CA TYR A 6 13.07 -6.85 11.60
C TYR A 6 11.70 -7.36 12.08
N PHE A 7 11.24 -8.46 11.49
CA PHE A 7 9.94 -9.02 11.86
C PHE A 7 9.96 -9.74 13.21
N SER A 8 11.08 -10.37 13.55
CA SER A 8 11.17 -11.11 14.80
C SER A 8 11.27 -10.20 16.02
N GLN A 9 11.66 -8.95 15.84
CA GLN A 9 11.66 -8.01 16.96
C GLN A 9 10.27 -7.57 17.37
N PHE A 10 9.30 -7.78 16.50
CA PHE A 10 7.92 -7.46 16.83
C PHE A 10 7.34 -8.61 17.63
N ASP A 11 6.97 -8.30 18.85
CA ASP A 11 6.40 -9.27 19.75
C ASP A 11 5.00 -9.65 19.28
N ASP A 12 4.69 -10.92 19.37
CA ASP A 12 3.33 -11.38 19.11
C ASP A 12 2.37 -10.99 20.23
N LYS A 13 2.89 -10.48 21.33
CA LYS A 13 2.05 -10.07 22.43
C LYS A 13 1.24 -8.86 22.09
N VAL A 14 -0.04 -8.93 22.34
CA VAL A 14 -0.92 -7.79 22.18
C VAL A 14 -0.68 -6.85 23.36
N ASP A 15 -0.24 -5.64 23.06
CA ASP A 15 -0.15 -4.60 24.05
C ASP A 15 -1.50 -3.90 24.10
N GLU A 16 -2.33 -4.32 25.04
CA GLU A 16 -3.70 -3.81 25.14
C GLU A 16 -3.76 -2.32 25.43
N GLU A 17 -2.84 -1.82 26.24
CA GLU A 17 -2.80 -0.38 26.53
C GLU A 17 -2.41 0.42 25.30
N PHE A 18 -1.42 -0.06 24.56
CA PHE A 18 -1.01 0.60 23.33
C PHE A 18 -2.13 0.61 22.31
N ASN A 19 -2.76 -0.54 22.11
CA ASN A 19 -3.86 -0.65 21.15
C ASN A 19 -5.04 0.23 21.53
N LYS A 20 -5.33 0.32 22.79
CA LYS A 20 -6.40 1.18 23.28
C LYS A 20 -6.09 2.65 23.03
N ALA A 21 -4.85 3.06 23.27
CA ALA A 21 -4.41 4.42 23.00
C ALA A 21 -4.49 4.73 21.50
N VAL A 22 -4.11 3.79 20.65
CA VAL A 22 -4.21 3.96 19.21
C VAL A 22 -5.67 4.09 18.77
N GLU A 23 -6.55 3.25 19.31
CA GLU A 23 -7.97 3.33 18.98
C GLU A 23 -8.58 4.66 19.39
N GLU A 24 -8.23 5.15 20.57
CA GLU A 24 -8.71 6.45 21.04
C GLU A 24 -8.19 7.58 20.15
N ALA A 25 -6.91 7.54 19.80
CA ALA A 25 -6.33 8.53 18.91
C ALA A 25 -7.00 8.51 17.53
N GLU A 26 -7.26 7.32 17.01
CA GLU A 26 -7.94 7.18 15.74
C GLU A 26 -9.37 7.71 15.78
N LYS A 27 -10.09 7.47 16.89
CA LYS A 27 -11.43 8.01 17.05
C LYS A 27 -11.43 9.52 17.07
N GLU A 28 -10.55 10.13 17.86
CA GLU A 28 -10.49 11.57 17.96
C GLU A 28 -10.12 12.23 16.63
N ASN A 29 -9.15 11.68 15.96
CA ASN A 29 -8.69 12.24 14.70
C ASN A 29 -9.64 11.89 13.55
N GLY A 30 -10.23 10.70 13.60
CA GLY A 30 -11.16 10.25 12.59
C GLY A 30 -12.41 11.11 12.52
N GLU A 31 -12.92 11.51 13.65
CA GLU A 31 -14.11 12.36 13.70
C GLU A 31 -13.83 13.76 13.16
N LYS A 32 -12.59 14.20 13.23
CA LYS A 32 -12.25 15.57 12.87
C LYS A 32 -11.76 15.73 11.44
N LYS A 33 -11.04 14.76 10.89
CA LYS A 33 -10.23 15.05 9.70
C LYS A 33 -9.95 13.92 8.73
N PHE A 34 -10.18 12.68 9.11
CA PHE A 34 -9.86 11.60 8.18
C PHE A 34 -11.07 11.24 7.35
N GLU A 35 -11.49 12.20 6.58
CA GLU A 35 -12.39 11.86 5.51
C GLU A 35 -11.59 11.05 4.51
N GLU A 36 -12.12 9.90 4.13
CA GLU A 36 -11.52 9.13 3.06
C GLU A 36 -11.56 9.96 1.79
N LEU A 37 -10.58 9.74 0.92
CA LEU A 37 -10.62 10.39 -0.38
C LEU A 37 -11.91 10.03 -1.10
N PRO A 38 -12.59 11.03 -1.72
CA PRO A 38 -13.78 10.71 -2.51
C PRO A 38 -13.43 9.82 -3.69
N ASP A 39 -14.43 9.13 -4.22
CA ASP A 39 -14.24 8.40 -5.47
C ASP A 39 -13.72 9.35 -6.54
N GLY A 40 -12.78 8.90 -7.32
CA GLY A 40 -12.18 9.73 -8.36
C GLY A 40 -10.83 9.21 -8.78
N LYS A 41 -10.13 10.04 -9.52
CA LYS A 41 -8.79 9.73 -10.05
C LYS A 41 -7.77 10.64 -9.40
N TYR A 42 -6.65 10.07 -9.01
CA TYR A 42 -5.61 10.77 -8.28
C TYR A 42 -4.24 10.41 -8.82
N GLU A 43 -3.31 11.35 -8.75
CA GLU A 43 -1.91 11.03 -8.99
C GLU A 43 -1.26 10.75 -7.65
N VAL A 44 -0.63 9.59 -7.55
CA VAL A 44 -0.10 9.08 -6.28
C VAL A 44 1.27 8.46 -6.47
N VAL A 45 1.99 8.35 -5.36
CA VAL A 45 3.11 7.43 -5.25
C VAL A 45 2.71 6.36 -4.24
N ILE A 46 3.35 5.20 -4.34
CA ILE A 46 3.18 4.16 -3.33
C ILE A 46 4.27 4.39 -2.30
N SER A 47 3.86 4.73 -1.10
CA SER A 47 4.79 5.04 -0.03
C SER A 47 5.16 3.83 0.80
N ASP A 48 4.33 2.80 0.84
CA ASP A 48 4.65 1.57 1.51
C ASP A 48 3.77 0.42 1.01
N MET A 49 4.31 -0.78 1.11
CA MET A 49 3.57 -2.03 0.90
C MET A 49 4.08 -3.03 1.91
N ILE A 50 3.19 -3.60 2.71
CA ILE A 50 3.59 -4.51 3.77
C ILE A 50 2.54 -5.59 3.96
N ILE A 51 2.99 -6.79 4.29
CA ILE A 51 2.10 -7.88 4.69
C ILE A 51 1.92 -7.78 6.19
N LYS A 52 0.67 -7.80 6.63
CA LYS A 52 0.33 -7.72 8.05
C LYS A 52 -0.92 -8.55 8.32
N LYS A 53 -1.17 -8.82 9.59
CA LYS A 53 -2.39 -9.50 9.98
C LYS A 53 -3.50 -8.50 10.25
N SER A 54 -4.71 -8.84 9.80
CA SER A 54 -5.89 -8.07 10.09
C SER A 54 -6.36 -8.32 11.52
N LYS A 55 -7.36 -7.56 11.95
CA LYS A 55 -7.98 -7.76 13.27
C LYS A 55 -8.59 -9.15 13.43
N LYS A 56 -8.92 -9.80 12.31
CA LYS A 56 -9.47 -11.15 12.31
C LYS A 56 -8.40 -12.22 12.16
N ASP A 57 -7.16 -11.84 12.37
CA ASP A 57 -6.00 -12.75 12.30
C ASP A 57 -5.79 -13.34 10.90
N GLU A 58 -6.14 -12.57 9.87
CA GLU A 58 -5.91 -12.97 8.48
C GLU A 58 -4.76 -12.17 7.90
N TRP A 59 -3.94 -12.82 7.09
CA TRP A 59 -2.86 -12.12 6.40
C TRP A 59 -3.39 -11.28 5.26
N MET A 60 -2.85 -10.09 5.13
CA MET A 60 -3.23 -9.19 4.05
C MET A 60 -2.06 -8.33 3.61
N LEU A 61 -2.10 -7.89 2.36
CA LEU A 61 -1.20 -6.89 1.84
C LEU A 61 -1.84 -5.52 2.06
N GLN A 62 -1.12 -4.64 2.73
CA GLN A 62 -1.54 -3.25 2.87
C GLN A 62 -0.68 -2.39 1.96
N VAL A 63 -1.33 -1.61 1.11
CA VAL A 63 -0.66 -0.67 0.21
C VAL A 63 -1.01 0.74 0.66
N THR A 64 -0.01 1.57 0.87
CA THR A 64 -0.19 2.96 1.25
C THR A 64 0.09 3.85 0.05
N PHE A 65 -0.90 4.64 -0.35
CA PHE A 65 -0.78 5.62 -1.42
C PHE A 65 -0.66 7.01 -0.82
N LYS A 66 0.15 7.84 -1.44
CA LYS A 66 0.24 9.26 -1.09
C LYS A 66 -0.08 10.08 -2.31
N VAL A 67 -1.07 10.97 -2.18
CA VAL A 67 -1.46 11.86 -3.27
C VAL A 67 -0.37 12.92 -3.44
N ILE A 68 0.07 13.12 -4.68
CA ILE A 68 1.22 13.98 -4.95
C ILE A 68 0.86 15.29 -5.63
N GLN A 69 -0.39 15.47 -6.06
CA GLN A 69 -0.80 16.77 -6.57
C GLN A 69 -2.31 16.96 -6.45
N GLY A 70 -2.72 18.21 -6.59
CA GLY A 70 -4.11 18.58 -6.56
C GLY A 70 -4.59 18.95 -5.17
N GLN A 71 -5.90 19.01 -5.05
CA GLN A 71 -6.58 19.44 -3.83
C GLN A 71 -6.24 18.57 -2.62
N TYR A 72 -5.98 17.30 -2.85
CA TYR A 72 -5.73 16.33 -1.79
C TYR A 72 -4.25 15.98 -1.64
N GLU A 73 -3.37 16.84 -2.13
CA GLU A 73 -1.93 16.60 -2.04
C GLU A 73 -1.51 16.28 -0.61
N LYS A 74 -0.63 15.27 -0.48
CA LYS A 74 -0.13 14.74 0.80
C LYS A 74 -1.11 13.87 1.57
N ARG A 75 -2.35 13.74 1.11
CA ARG A 75 -3.28 12.80 1.73
C ARG A 75 -2.87 11.37 1.47
N LEU A 76 -3.14 10.52 2.43
CA LEU A 76 -2.86 9.08 2.32
C LEU A 76 -4.13 8.31 2.08
N ALA A 77 -3.99 7.21 1.35
CA ALA A 77 -5.07 6.25 1.18
C ALA A 77 -4.49 4.86 1.30
N TRP A 78 -5.29 3.90 1.72
CA TRP A 78 -4.83 2.54 1.94
C TRP A 78 -5.72 1.57 1.19
N ALA A 79 -5.09 0.60 0.52
CA ALA A 79 -5.79 -0.53 -0.08
C ALA A 79 -5.34 -1.80 0.63
N TYR A 80 -6.26 -2.74 0.77
CA TYR A 80 -6.01 -4.00 1.47
C TYR A 80 -6.39 -5.16 0.57
N PHE A 81 -5.51 -6.14 0.49
CA PHE A 81 -5.75 -7.35 -0.30
C PHE A 81 -5.57 -8.55 0.62
N LEU A 82 -6.63 -9.32 0.80
CA LEU A 82 -6.54 -10.54 1.59
C LEU A 82 -5.68 -11.58 0.87
N LEU A 83 -4.85 -12.27 1.63
CA LEU A 83 -3.93 -13.26 1.07
C LEU A 83 -4.46 -14.67 1.32
N ARG A 84 -5.73 -14.87 1.04
CA ARG A 84 -6.34 -16.21 1.02
C ARG A 84 -6.12 -16.84 -0.34
N PRO A 85 -6.11 -18.17 -0.43
CA PRO A 85 -5.92 -18.81 -1.74
C PRO A 85 -6.85 -18.30 -2.83
N GLN A 86 -8.09 -18.00 -2.49
CA GLN A 86 -9.06 -17.53 -3.46
C GLN A 86 -8.96 -16.02 -3.74
N ASN A 87 -8.16 -15.30 -2.97
CA ASN A 87 -8.07 -13.84 -3.07
C ASN A 87 -6.70 -13.34 -3.54
N VAL A 88 -5.67 -14.17 -3.44
CA VAL A 88 -4.30 -13.71 -3.70
C VAL A 88 -4.13 -13.21 -5.14
N HIS A 89 -4.95 -13.70 -6.07
CA HIS A 89 -4.84 -13.25 -7.45
C HIS A 89 -5.17 -11.75 -7.61
N PHE A 90 -6.02 -11.20 -6.75
CA PHE A 90 -6.29 -9.76 -6.78
C PHE A 90 -5.04 -8.96 -6.41
N ALA A 91 -4.31 -9.41 -5.40
CA ALA A 91 -3.04 -8.79 -5.04
C ALA A 91 -2.04 -8.92 -6.19
N ASN A 92 -1.98 -10.09 -6.82
CA ASN A 92 -1.08 -10.31 -7.96
C ASN A 92 -1.39 -9.39 -9.12
N VAL A 93 -2.66 -9.23 -9.46
CA VAL A 93 -3.07 -8.32 -10.53
C VAL A 93 -2.65 -6.90 -10.21
N PHE A 94 -2.88 -6.47 -8.97
CA PHE A 94 -2.47 -5.14 -8.53
C PHE A 94 -0.95 -4.96 -8.66
N LEU A 95 -0.19 -5.91 -8.15
CA LEU A 95 1.28 -5.82 -8.17
C LEU A 95 1.82 -5.80 -9.61
N ARG A 96 1.21 -6.55 -10.52
CA ARG A 96 1.60 -6.52 -11.92
C ARG A 96 1.30 -5.18 -12.57
N SER A 97 0.23 -4.54 -12.14
CA SER A 97 -0.14 -3.23 -12.69
C SER A 97 0.87 -2.13 -12.36
N LEU A 98 1.75 -2.36 -11.40
CA LEU A 98 2.77 -1.39 -11.00
C LEU A 98 3.94 -1.32 -11.99
N GLU A 99 4.04 -2.28 -12.89
CA GLU A 99 5.07 -2.31 -13.94
C GLU A 99 6.49 -2.20 -13.39
N SER A 100 6.75 -2.95 -12.33
CA SER A 100 8.08 -2.95 -11.71
C SER A 100 9.12 -3.72 -12.54
N GLY A 101 8.67 -4.56 -13.44
CA GLY A 101 9.56 -5.45 -14.18
C GLY A 101 9.86 -6.75 -13.45
N ILE A 102 9.36 -6.91 -12.25
CA ILE A 102 9.59 -8.11 -11.45
C ILE A 102 8.42 -9.08 -11.67
N GLU A 103 8.74 -10.34 -11.87
CA GLU A 103 7.70 -11.37 -12.05
C GLU A 103 6.94 -11.57 -10.75
N VAL A 104 5.61 -11.54 -10.81
CA VAL A 104 4.75 -11.65 -9.64
C VAL A 104 4.18 -13.06 -9.57
N LYS A 105 4.61 -13.80 -8.56
CA LYS A 105 4.12 -15.15 -8.25
C LYS A 105 4.11 -15.36 -6.75
N TYR A 106 3.14 -16.08 -6.26
CA TYR A 106 3.06 -16.48 -4.86
C TYR A 106 3.51 -17.92 -4.72
N HIS A 107 4.55 -18.16 -3.92
CA HIS A 107 5.00 -19.51 -3.59
C HIS A 107 4.84 -19.78 -2.11
N THR A 108 5.48 -18.95 -1.28
CA THR A 108 5.34 -19.01 0.16
C THR A 108 5.09 -17.58 0.66
N GLN A 109 4.59 -17.46 1.85
CA GLN A 109 4.34 -16.15 2.44
C GLN A 109 5.64 -15.35 2.60
N LYS A 110 6.69 -16.04 3.03
CA LYS A 110 8.00 -15.39 3.17
C LYS A 110 8.52 -14.90 1.82
N GLN A 111 8.44 -15.76 0.81
CA GLN A 111 8.85 -15.39 -0.55
C GLN A 111 8.02 -14.20 -1.07
N TYR A 112 6.73 -14.22 -0.79
CA TYR A 112 5.85 -13.16 -1.25
C TYR A 112 6.16 -11.83 -0.57
N ALA A 113 6.49 -11.86 0.73
CA ALA A 113 6.89 -10.67 1.45
C ALA A 113 8.18 -10.07 0.87
N GLU A 114 9.13 -10.92 0.53
CA GLU A 114 10.37 -10.48 -0.11
C GLU A 114 10.12 -9.91 -1.50
N LEU A 115 9.24 -10.53 -2.26
CA LEU A 115 8.84 -10.05 -3.58
C LEU A 115 8.24 -8.65 -3.50
N ILE A 116 7.31 -8.45 -2.57
CA ILE A 116 6.65 -7.16 -2.38
C ILE A 116 7.68 -6.10 -2.00
N ASP A 117 8.60 -6.44 -1.12
CA ASP A 117 9.65 -5.52 -0.69
C ASP A 117 10.55 -5.13 -1.87
N ASN A 118 10.90 -6.09 -2.71
CA ASN A 118 11.70 -5.82 -3.91
C ASN A 118 10.96 -4.94 -4.91
N ILE A 119 9.67 -5.16 -5.08
CA ILE A 119 8.85 -4.30 -5.94
C ILE A 119 8.84 -2.89 -5.40
N LEU A 120 8.62 -2.73 -4.11
CA LEU A 120 8.58 -1.41 -3.47
C LEU A 120 9.89 -0.66 -3.66
N ILE A 121 11.01 -1.33 -3.44
CA ILE A 121 12.34 -0.73 -3.62
C ILE A 121 12.51 -0.29 -5.08
N THR A 122 12.07 -1.10 -6.01
CA THR A 122 12.22 -0.84 -7.43
C THR A 122 11.41 0.38 -7.89
N ILE A 123 10.19 0.52 -7.40
CA ILE A 123 9.31 1.60 -7.85
C ILE A 123 9.50 2.90 -7.07
N THR A 124 10.05 2.84 -5.86
CA THR A 124 10.22 4.03 -5.04
C THR A 124 11.17 5.02 -5.73
N GLY A 125 10.69 6.22 -5.95
CA GLY A 125 11.47 7.27 -6.61
C GLY A 125 11.58 7.14 -8.11
N SER A 126 11.08 6.05 -8.70
CA SER A 126 11.17 5.84 -10.15
C SER A 126 9.81 5.81 -10.85
N LYS A 127 8.73 5.63 -10.12
CA LYS A 127 7.40 5.56 -10.72
C LYS A 127 6.37 6.31 -9.91
N GLU A 128 5.45 6.94 -10.64
CA GLU A 128 4.23 7.55 -10.08
C GLU A 128 3.04 6.91 -10.79
N TYR A 129 1.88 6.98 -10.17
CA TYR A 129 0.73 6.24 -10.67
C TYR A 129 -0.52 7.10 -10.72
N GLY A 130 -1.36 6.82 -11.70
CA GLY A 130 -2.75 7.25 -11.66
C GLY A 130 -3.55 6.20 -10.94
N LEU A 131 -4.25 6.59 -9.90
CA LEU A 131 -5.07 5.72 -9.07
C LEU A 131 -6.53 6.09 -9.24
N GLU A 132 -7.37 5.10 -9.52
CA GLU A 132 -8.82 5.30 -9.52
C GLU A 132 -9.41 4.64 -8.30
N ILE A 133 -10.21 5.40 -7.55
CA ILE A 133 -10.94 4.91 -6.41
C ILE A 133 -12.41 4.90 -6.78
N LYS A 134 -13.05 3.75 -6.68
CA LYS A 134 -14.49 3.57 -6.92
C LYS A 134 -15.11 2.77 -5.81
N THR A 135 -16.25 3.23 -5.32
CA THR A 135 -17.05 2.49 -4.35
C THR A 135 -18.09 1.69 -5.11
N ASN A 136 -18.19 0.39 -4.83
CA ASN A 136 -19.17 -0.46 -5.50
C ASN A 136 -20.53 -0.36 -4.81
N ASP A 137 -21.51 -1.08 -5.34
CA ASP A 137 -22.89 -1.05 -4.83
C ASP A 137 -23.02 -1.51 -3.39
N LYS A 138 -22.05 -2.31 -2.93
CA LYS A 138 -22.03 -2.82 -1.55
C LYS A 138 -21.29 -1.92 -0.58
N GLY A 139 -20.79 -0.78 -1.05
CA GLY A 139 -20.03 0.13 -0.22
C GLY A 139 -18.56 -0.17 -0.09
N PHE A 140 -18.03 -1.13 -0.83
CA PHE A 140 -16.59 -1.44 -0.79
C PHE A 140 -15.84 -0.58 -1.79
N ARG A 141 -14.72 -0.05 -1.36
CA ARG A 141 -13.88 0.78 -2.20
C ARG A 141 -12.89 -0.08 -2.96
N ASN A 142 -12.83 0.14 -4.26
CA ASN A 142 -11.87 -0.52 -5.13
C ASN A 142 -10.80 0.46 -5.56
N TYR A 143 -9.54 0.01 -5.54
CA TYR A 143 -8.38 0.82 -5.88
C TYR A 143 -7.73 0.19 -7.10
N LYS A 144 -7.62 0.97 -8.17
CA LYS A 144 -7.09 0.46 -9.43
C LYS A 144 -6.05 1.40 -9.98
N ILE A 145 -4.92 0.86 -10.38
CA ILE A 145 -3.90 1.62 -11.10
C ILE A 145 -4.36 1.75 -12.55
N ILE A 146 -4.56 2.98 -12.99
CA ILE A 146 -5.03 3.26 -14.35
C ILE A 146 -3.94 3.86 -15.23
N LYS A 147 -2.83 4.27 -14.65
CA LYS A 147 -1.76 4.88 -15.40
C LYS A 147 -0.45 4.71 -14.66
N VAL A 148 0.64 4.56 -15.40
CA VAL A 148 1.98 4.46 -14.83
C VAL A 148 2.83 5.54 -15.46
N PHE A 149 3.50 6.32 -14.63
CA PHE A 149 4.40 7.37 -15.09
C PHE A 149 5.82 7.03 -14.64
N ASP A 150 6.76 7.12 -15.55
CA ASP A 150 8.16 7.01 -15.20
C ASP A 150 8.67 8.38 -14.78
N VAL A 151 9.29 8.43 -13.62
CA VAL A 151 9.85 9.67 -13.08
C VAL A 151 11.25 9.82 -13.61
N LYS A 152 11.53 10.96 -14.24
CA LYS A 152 12.88 11.25 -14.67
C LYS A 152 13.71 11.65 -13.47
N GLN A 153 14.88 11.05 -13.35
CA GLN A 153 15.81 11.38 -12.29
C GLN A 153 16.44 12.75 -12.59
N ASP A 154 16.44 13.61 -11.60
CA ASP A 154 17.04 14.93 -11.76
C ASP A 154 18.54 14.88 -12.02
N ASP A 155 19.17 13.84 -11.52
CA ASP A 155 20.60 13.63 -11.74
C ASP A 155 20.94 13.32 -13.20
N GLU A 156 19.95 13.07 -14.01
CA GLU A 156 20.15 12.92 -15.44
C GLU A 156 20.43 14.22 -16.14
N ILE A 157 20.17 15.24 -15.43
CA ILE A 157 20.46 16.56 -15.98
C ILE A 157 21.90 16.82 -15.67
N PRO A 158 22.68 16.85 -16.34
CA PRO A 158 23.96 17.07 -15.93
C PRO A 158 24.66 17.99 -16.56
N PHE A 159 24.39 17.76 -16.25
CA PHE A 159 24.99 18.01 -16.48
C PHE A 159 25.35 18.63 -17.02
N THR A 160 25.15 18.87 -17.19
CA THR A 160 25.59 19.43 -17.48
C THR A 160 26.31 19.90 -17.25
#